data_3841944643606f59b034dd3d06c1616f
#
_entry.id   3841944643606f59b034dd3d06c1616f
#
_cell.length_a   1.000
_cell.length_b   1.000
_cell.length_c   1.000
_cell.angle_alpha   90.00
_cell.angle_beta   90.00
_cell.angle_gamma   90.00
#
_symmetry.space_group_name_H-M   'P 1'
#
loop_
_entity.id
_entity.type
_entity.pdbx_description
1 polymer ?
#
loop_
_entity_poly.entity_id
_entity_poly.type
_entity_poly.pdbx_seq_one_letter_code
_entity_poly.pdbx_strand_id
1 'polypeptide(L)'
;MVVHQQTREALDRVFAALADATRRDIVTRVLQQEASVSVLARNYDMSFAAVQKHVAVLERAQLVSKERRGREQIVRGDVGTVRAAARLLGDLEELWRARIGRLEQVLGDPPGGDPSCPSSAPHPTPSS
;
A
#
# COMPACT_ATOMS: atom_id res chain seq x y z
N MET A 1 -3.61 10.97 23.06
CA MET A 1 -4.55 11.50 22.23
C MET A 1 -3.96 12.14 21.08
N VAL A 2 -3.10 13.06 21.27
CA VAL A 2 -2.47 13.73 20.17
C VAL A 2 -1.73 12.77 19.27
N VAL A 3 -1.08 11.78 19.85
CA VAL A 3 -0.32 10.81 19.08
C VAL A 3 -1.25 9.98 18.21
N HIS A 4 -2.38 9.56 18.76
CA HIS A 4 -3.32 8.78 17.97
C HIS A 4 -3.86 9.58 16.81
N GLN A 5 -4.15 10.83 17.03
CA GLN A 5 -4.69 11.66 15.98
C GLN A 5 -3.66 11.90 14.89
N GLN A 6 -2.43 12.14 15.26
CA GLN A 6 -1.37 12.33 14.28
C GLN A 6 -1.16 11.08 13.44
N THR A 7 -1.24 9.90 14.07
CA THR A 7 -1.09 8.66 13.35
C THR A 7 -2.23 8.47 12.36
N ARG A 8 -3.45 8.79 12.78
CA ARG A 8 -4.60 8.67 11.89
C ARG A 8 -4.47 9.60 10.71
N GLU A 9 -4.08 10.84 10.97
CA GLU A 9 -3.92 11.80 9.89
C GLU A 9 -2.81 11.38 8.95
N ALA A 10 -1.74 10.81 9.48
CA ALA A 10 -0.66 10.34 8.66
C ALA A 10 -1.12 9.21 7.74
N LEU A 11 -1.90 8.27 8.28
CA LEU A 11 -2.43 7.18 7.49
C LEU A 11 -3.43 7.67 6.45
N ASP A 12 -4.23 8.67 6.80
CA ASP A 12 -5.17 9.25 5.84
C ASP A 12 -4.42 9.82 4.65
N ARG A 13 -3.31 10.49 4.90
CA ARG A 13 -2.51 11.02 3.80
C ARG A 13 -1.92 9.93 2.94
N VAL A 14 -1.50 8.83 3.57
CA VAL A 14 -0.97 7.70 2.83
C VAL A 14 -2.01 7.13 1.88
N PHE A 15 -3.21 6.88 2.40
CA PHE A 15 -4.24 6.28 1.56
C PHE A 15 -4.72 7.25 0.49
N ALA A 16 -4.80 8.54 0.82
CA ALA A 16 -5.17 9.53 -0.19
C ALA A 16 -4.13 9.57 -1.30
N ALA A 17 -2.85 9.52 -0.94
CA ALA A 17 -1.79 9.55 -1.95
C ALA A 17 -1.84 8.30 -2.82
N LEU A 18 -2.17 7.16 -2.23
CA LEU A 18 -2.21 5.91 -2.98
C LEU A 18 -3.51 5.73 -3.77
N ALA A 19 -4.44 6.67 -3.67
CA ALA A 19 -5.68 6.56 -4.42
C ALA A 19 -5.48 6.81 -5.92
N ASP A 20 -4.35 7.36 -6.31
CA ASP A 20 -4.06 7.66 -7.72
C ASP A 20 -3.16 6.59 -8.32
N ALA A 21 -3.52 6.10 -9.50
CA ALA A 21 -2.79 5.01 -10.13
C ALA A 21 -1.34 5.38 -10.46
N THR A 22 -1.13 6.60 -10.94
CA THR A 22 0.23 7.02 -11.27
C THR A 22 1.09 7.05 -10.02
N ARG A 23 0.54 7.56 -8.92
CA ARG A 23 1.30 7.62 -7.69
C ARG A 23 1.62 6.22 -7.16
N ARG A 24 0.66 5.29 -7.26
CA ARG A 24 0.95 3.90 -6.87
C ARG A 24 2.09 3.32 -7.71
N ASP A 25 2.10 3.64 -9.00
CA ASP A 25 3.14 3.13 -9.87
C ASP A 25 4.50 3.72 -9.50
N ILE A 26 4.55 5.01 -9.17
CA ILE A 26 5.80 5.63 -8.76
C ILE A 26 6.34 4.95 -7.50
N VAL A 27 5.47 4.73 -6.51
CA VAL A 27 5.91 4.07 -5.27
C VAL A 27 6.45 2.68 -5.58
N THR A 28 5.75 1.94 -6.43
CA THR A 28 6.20 0.60 -6.80
C THR A 28 7.60 0.64 -7.38
N ARG A 29 7.85 1.60 -8.27
CA ARG A 29 9.16 1.68 -8.90
C ARG A 29 10.25 2.06 -7.91
N VAL A 30 9.99 3.07 -7.08
CA VAL A 30 11.06 3.56 -6.21
C VAL A 30 11.28 2.67 -4.99
N LEU A 31 10.32 1.80 -4.67
CA LEU A 31 10.58 0.78 -3.66
C LEU A 31 11.53 -0.29 -4.20
N GLN A 32 11.50 -0.52 -5.49
CA GLN A 32 12.41 -1.48 -6.10
C GLN A 32 13.78 -0.89 -6.31
N GLN A 33 13.82 0.37 -6.73
CA GLN A 33 15.10 1.02 -6.97
C GLN A 33 14.89 2.53 -7.01
N GLU A 34 15.68 3.27 -6.25
CA GLU A 34 15.58 4.73 -6.26
C GLU A 34 15.82 5.23 -7.68
N ALA A 35 15.25 6.38 -8.00
CA ALA A 35 15.38 6.95 -9.33
C ALA A 35 15.22 8.46 -9.25
N SER A 36 15.82 9.16 -10.21
CA SER A 36 15.63 10.60 -10.26
C SER A 36 14.24 10.91 -10.80
N VAL A 37 13.75 12.12 -10.52
CA VAL A 37 12.47 12.54 -11.06
C VAL A 37 12.49 12.50 -12.58
N SER A 38 13.63 12.87 -13.18
CA SER A 38 13.75 12.85 -14.63
C SER A 38 13.57 11.45 -15.18
N VAL A 39 14.18 10.46 -14.54
CA VAL A 39 14.05 9.09 -14.98
C VAL A 39 12.62 8.61 -14.79
N LEU A 40 11.99 8.95 -13.66
CA LEU A 40 10.61 8.58 -13.46
C LEU A 40 9.71 9.16 -14.53
N ALA A 41 9.95 10.42 -14.91
CA ALA A 41 9.09 11.08 -15.86
C ALA A 41 9.07 10.40 -17.22
N ARG A 42 10.11 9.67 -17.54
CA ARG A 42 10.17 8.97 -18.84
C ARG A 42 9.13 7.86 -18.94
N ASN A 43 8.62 7.41 -17.81
CA ASN A 43 7.68 6.30 -17.80
C ASN A 43 6.23 6.73 -17.94
N TYR A 44 5.96 8.03 -18.00
CA TYR A 44 4.59 8.51 -17.98
C TYR A 44 4.34 9.49 -19.11
N ASP A 45 3.13 9.44 -19.62
CA ASP A 45 2.73 10.35 -20.69
C ASP A 45 2.13 11.60 -20.06
N MET A 46 2.96 12.35 -19.39
CA MET A 46 2.55 13.58 -18.75
C MET A 46 3.77 14.47 -18.59
N SER A 47 3.54 15.73 -18.27
CA SER A 47 4.65 16.67 -18.19
C SER A 47 5.53 16.37 -16.98
N PHE A 48 6.76 16.85 -17.05
CA PHE A 48 7.69 16.74 -15.93
C PHE A 48 7.08 17.38 -14.68
N ALA A 49 6.44 18.54 -14.86
CA ALA A 49 5.83 19.21 -13.72
C ALA A 49 4.73 18.38 -13.09
N ALA A 50 3.97 17.64 -13.90
CA ALA A 50 2.94 16.77 -13.36
C ALA A 50 3.54 15.65 -12.54
N VAL A 51 4.63 15.06 -13.03
CA VAL A 51 5.32 14.02 -12.28
C VAL A 51 5.85 14.58 -10.97
N GLN A 52 6.42 15.80 -11.00
CA GLN A 52 6.90 16.43 -9.78
C GLN A 52 5.77 16.63 -8.77
N LYS A 53 4.58 16.98 -9.23
CA LYS A 53 3.46 17.15 -8.32
C LYS A 53 3.07 15.84 -7.67
N HIS A 54 3.07 14.76 -8.45
CA HIS A 54 2.78 13.45 -7.88
C HIS A 54 3.82 13.07 -6.83
N VAL A 55 5.08 13.32 -7.13
CA VAL A 55 6.15 13.01 -6.17
C VAL A 55 5.97 13.86 -4.90
N ALA A 56 5.58 15.13 -5.06
CA ALA A 56 5.38 15.99 -3.90
C ALA A 56 4.26 15.48 -2.99
N VAL A 57 3.18 14.96 -3.58
CA VAL A 57 2.09 14.39 -2.80
C VAL A 57 2.60 13.17 -2.03
N LEU A 58 3.38 12.33 -2.70
CA LEU A 58 3.93 11.14 -2.07
C LEU A 58 4.91 11.50 -0.95
N GLU A 59 5.68 12.56 -1.16
CA GLU A 59 6.62 13.00 -0.14
C GLU A 59 5.90 13.52 1.10
N ARG A 60 4.84 14.27 0.91
CA ARG A 60 4.06 14.76 2.04
C ARG A 60 3.42 13.63 2.82
N ALA A 61 3.08 12.54 2.13
CA ALA A 61 2.53 11.37 2.79
C ALA A 61 3.64 10.48 3.37
N GLN A 62 4.89 10.86 3.17
CA GLN A 62 6.05 10.12 3.66
C GLN A 62 6.18 8.74 3.04
N LEU A 63 5.58 8.55 1.88
CA LEU A 63 5.76 7.31 1.13
C LEU A 63 7.07 7.30 0.37
N VAL A 64 7.60 8.48 0.10
CA VAL A 64 8.90 8.61 -0.53
C VAL A 64 9.66 9.74 0.13
N SER A 65 10.96 9.76 -0.05
CA SER A 65 11.80 10.88 0.33
C SER A 65 12.56 11.34 -0.91
N LYS A 66 12.96 12.59 -0.90
CA LYS A 66 13.75 13.15 -1.99
C LYS A 66 15.09 13.60 -1.46
N GLU A 67 16.11 13.37 -2.26
CA GLU A 67 17.44 13.81 -1.90
C GLU A 67 18.08 14.47 -3.10
N ARG A 68 18.63 15.66 -2.92
CA ARG A 68 19.31 16.32 -3.99
C ARG A 68 20.67 15.70 -4.16
N ARG A 69 20.99 15.32 -5.39
CA ARG A 69 22.27 14.71 -5.66
C ARG A 69 22.77 15.35 -6.95
N GLY A 70 23.64 16.34 -6.81
CA GLY A 70 24.08 17.12 -7.96
C GLY A 70 22.91 17.93 -8.49
N ARG A 71 22.57 17.73 -9.72
CA ARG A 71 21.46 18.45 -10.34
C ARG A 71 20.18 17.67 -10.32
N GLU A 72 20.21 16.46 -9.74
CA GLU A 72 19.06 15.60 -9.78
C GLU A 72 18.41 15.49 -8.43
N GLN A 73 17.12 15.23 -8.46
CA GLN A 73 16.37 14.90 -7.26
C GLN A 73 16.14 13.42 -7.28
N ILE A 74 16.72 12.71 -6.34
CA ILE A 74 16.57 11.26 -6.25
C ILE A 74 15.42 10.93 -5.33
N VAL A 75 14.51 10.08 -5.80
CA VAL A 75 13.33 9.68 -5.06
C VAL A 75 13.54 8.26 -4.56
N ARG A 76 13.29 8.05 -3.28
CA ARG A 76 13.40 6.74 -2.63
C ARG A 76 12.11 6.37 -1.98
N GLY A 77 11.75 5.11 -2.03
CA GLY A 77 10.58 4.64 -1.32
C GLY A 77 10.86 4.50 0.16
N ASP A 78 9.84 4.73 0.98
CA ASP A 78 9.96 4.58 2.42
C ASP A 78 9.16 3.36 2.82
N VAL A 79 9.86 2.24 3.02
CA VAL A 79 9.18 0.99 3.31
C VAL A 79 8.51 1.03 4.69
N GLY A 80 9.02 1.85 5.60
CA GLY A 80 8.41 1.95 6.92
C GLY A 80 6.99 2.47 6.86
N THR A 81 6.76 3.47 6.03
CA THR A 81 5.42 4.02 5.85
C THR A 81 4.50 2.98 5.21
N VAL A 82 5.01 2.25 4.22
CA VAL A 82 4.23 1.21 3.57
C VAL A 82 3.86 0.12 4.57
N ARG A 83 4.79 -0.25 5.43
CA ARG A 83 4.50 -1.26 6.45
C ARG A 83 3.46 -0.80 7.44
N ALA A 84 3.46 0.49 7.79
CA ALA A 84 2.45 1.01 8.70
C ALA A 84 1.07 0.89 8.10
N ALA A 85 0.94 1.20 6.81
CA ALA A 85 -0.34 1.07 6.12
C ALA A 85 -0.75 -0.39 6.02
N ALA A 86 0.21 -1.27 5.75
CA ALA A 86 -0.07 -2.69 5.65
C ALA A 86 -0.56 -3.25 6.97
N ARG A 87 0.00 -2.76 8.09
CA ARG A 87 -0.47 -3.22 9.40
C ARG A 87 -1.91 -2.85 9.64
N LEU A 88 -2.31 -1.64 9.26
CA LEU A 88 -3.70 -1.26 9.42
C LEU A 88 -4.62 -2.17 8.61
N LEU A 89 -4.23 -2.44 7.36
CA LEU A 89 -5.06 -3.32 6.53
C LEU A 89 -5.10 -4.73 7.11
N GLY A 90 -3.99 -5.18 7.69
CA GLY A 90 -3.96 -6.47 8.35
C GLY A 90 -4.88 -6.54 9.56
N ASP A 91 -4.93 -5.44 10.33
CA ASP A 91 -5.84 -5.38 11.47
C ASP A 91 -7.29 -5.46 11.03
N LEU A 92 -7.61 -4.81 9.94
CA LEU A 92 -8.97 -4.86 9.41
C LEU A 92 -9.31 -6.27 8.93
N GLU A 93 -8.35 -6.94 8.33
CA GLU A 93 -8.56 -8.31 7.90
C GLU A 93 -8.78 -9.23 9.09
N GLU A 94 -8.03 -9.00 10.16
CA GLU A 94 -8.21 -9.79 11.37
C GLU A 94 -9.62 -9.63 11.95
N LEU A 95 -10.12 -8.40 11.96
CA LEU A 95 -11.47 -8.16 12.43
C LEU A 95 -12.48 -8.89 11.57
N TRP A 96 -12.28 -8.88 10.28
CA TRP A 96 -13.17 -9.57 9.35
C TRP A 96 -13.15 -11.07 9.61
N ARG A 97 -11.98 -11.65 9.80
CA ARG A 97 -11.87 -13.07 10.08
C ARG A 97 -12.53 -13.45 11.39
N ALA A 98 -12.38 -12.60 12.40
CA ALA A 98 -13.01 -12.87 13.67
C ALA A 98 -14.52 -12.86 13.52
N ARG A 99 -15.02 -11.94 12.71
CA ARG A 99 -16.45 -11.88 12.48
C ARG A 99 -16.96 -13.12 11.78
N ILE A 100 -16.24 -13.59 10.77
CA ILE A 100 -16.64 -14.80 10.07
C ILE A 100 -16.61 -16.00 11.02
N GLY A 101 -15.59 -16.10 11.84
CA GLY A 101 -15.51 -17.19 12.80
C GLY A 101 -16.67 -17.19 13.76
N ARG A 102 -17.07 -16.01 14.24
CA ARG A 102 -18.22 -15.93 15.15
C ARG A 102 -19.50 -16.33 14.44
N LEU A 103 -19.65 -15.95 13.19
CA LEU A 103 -20.83 -16.34 12.45
C LEU A 103 -20.89 -17.85 12.28
N GLU A 104 -19.78 -18.46 11.99
CA GLU A 104 -19.74 -19.90 11.84
C GLU A 104 -20.11 -20.60 13.13
N GLN A 105 -19.65 -20.06 14.24
CA GLN A 105 -20.02 -20.64 15.52
C GLN A 105 -21.49 -20.51 15.80
N VAL A 106 -22.07 -19.37 15.52
CA VAL A 106 -23.48 -19.15 15.77
C VAL A 106 -24.32 -20.05 14.89
N LEU A 107 -23.97 -20.19 13.65
CA LEU A 107 -24.75 -21.02 12.76
C LEU A 107 -24.48 -22.49 12.95
N GLY A 108 -23.47 -22.81 13.69
CA GLY A 108 -23.10 -24.18 13.90
C GLY A 108 -22.40 -24.70 12.69
N ASP A 109 -21.53 -25.63 12.90
CA ASP A 109 -20.83 -26.20 11.80
C ASP A 109 -21.78 -26.96 10.98
N PRO A 110 -21.72 -26.83 9.71
CA PRO A 110 -22.54 -27.60 8.87
C PRO A 110 -22.15 -29.04 9.09
N PRO A 111 -23.10 -29.85 9.15
CA PRO A 111 -22.83 -31.22 9.30
C PRO A 111 -21.95 -31.67 8.18
N GLY A 112 -20.99 -32.28 8.45
CA GLY A 112 -20.17 -32.65 7.44
C GLY A 112 -19.47 -31.53 6.93
N GLY A 113 -19.48 -30.53 7.55
CA GLY A 113 -18.89 -29.42 7.08
C GLY A 113 -17.65 -29.77 6.47
N ASP A 114 -17.65 -29.73 5.23
CA ASP A 114 -16.68 -30.20 4.56
C ASP A 114 -15.58 -29.35 4.58
N PRO A 115 -14.67 -29.59 5.23
CA PRO A 115 -13.58 -28.75 5.34
C PRO A 115 -12.93 -28.54 4.07
N SER A 116 -13.06 -29.42 3.28
CA SER A 116 -12.38 -29.26 2.10
C SER A 116 -12.83 -28.14 1.40
N CYS A 117 -13.98 -27.88 1.54
CA CYS A 117 -14.46 -26.90 0.80
C CYS A 117 -13.55 -25.84 0.62
N PRO A 118 -13.21 -25.34 1.32
CA PRO A 118 -12.57 -24.22 1.05
C PRO A 118 -11.35 -24.33 0.49
N SER A 119 -11.13 -24.70 0.71
CA SER A 119 -10.07 -24.61 0.41
C SER A 119 -9.63 -24.65 -0.65
N SER A 120 -9.71 -24.98 -0.68
CA SER A 120 -9.30 -25.18 -1.57
C SER A 120 -9.02 -24.36 -2.38
N ALA A 121 -9.08 -24.12 -2.39
CA ALA A 121 -8.95 -23.48 -3.02
C ALA A 121 -8.12 -23.05 -3.52
N PRO A 122 -7.83 -22.92 -3.82
CA PRO A 122 -7.21 -22.49 -4.43
C PRO A 122 -6.17 -22.15 -4.84
N HIS A 123 -5.75 -22.24 -4.75
CA HIS A 123 -4.88 -21.85 -5.05
C HIS A 123 -4.13 -22.12 -5.76
N PRO A 124 -3.89 -22.09 -6.19
CA PRO A 124 -3.21 -22.21 -6.79
C PRO A 124 -2.30 -22.13 -7.29
N THR A 125 -1.91 -22.28 -7.36
CA THR A 125 -1.12 -22.35 -7.76
C THR A 125 -0.49 -22.27 -8.42
N PRO A 126 -0.03 -22.19 -8.65
CA PRO A 126 0.61 -22.06 -9.18
C PRO A 126 1.34 -22.31 -9.88
N SER A 127 1.61 -22.49 -10.06
CA SER A 127 2.18 -22.79 -10.57
C SER A 127 2.83 -22.87 -11.09
N SER A 128 3.01 -22.96 -11.17
CA SER A 128 3.60 -23.12 -11.55
C SER A 128 4.06 -22.95 -11.94
#